data_8ac8aa47c8f1281d2ae12ee7dd410312
#
_entry.id   8ac8aa47c8f1281d2ae12ee7dd410312
#
_cell.length_a   1.000
_cell.length_b   1.000
_cell.length_c   1.000
_cell.angle_alpha   90.00
_cell.angle_beta   90.00
_cell.angle_gamma   90.00
#
_symmetry.space_group_name_H-M   'P 1'
#
loop_
_entity.id
_entity.type
_entity.pdbx_description
1 polymer ?
#
loop_
_entity_poly.entity_id
_entity_poly.type
_entity_poly.pdbx_seq_one_letter_code
_entity_poly.pdbx_strand_id
1 'polypeptide(L)'
;MVALFSDQEKRDIHMSYRQLTEGQRYQISMLLSHEYSIREIARKLNIAPSTVSRELHRNKSQTGQYDPVKAQKRSLLRRFKPKPKRICEYTKNAVEFMLELDWSPEQISAISTRIGYPVSHEWIYNYVLADFNAGGTLFTHLRHRLKRYKKRLHKQRGRILGRRSIHDRPRIIDERGRYGDWEIDTVIGKQGTGAIVTILERKSRFYLVRKVTSKRADAVAEATIEMLQPFKALVHSITADNGLEFADHERIAHELDTDVYFADPYASYQRGANENANGLLRQYIPKGTDLRTVTQALIAKVQIRLNLRPRKILGFIQPDIIFKEQLQ
;
A
#
# COMPACT_ATOMS: atom_id res chain seq x y z
N MET A 1 -3.62 30.73 -31.37
CA MET A 1 -5.03 30.27 -31.50
C MET A 1 -4.99 28.73 -31.42
N VAL A 2 -5.05 28.16 -30.21
CA VAL A 2 -5.02 26.73 -29.96
C VAL A 2 -6.44 26.37 -29.52
N ALA A 3 -7.10 25.59 -30.36
CA ALA A 3 -8.48 25.20 -30.15
C ALA A 3 -8.61 24.31 -28.89
N LEU A 4 -9.41 24.76 -27.95
CA LEU A 4 -9.91 24.00 -26.82
C LEU A 4 -10.95 23.00 -27.35
N PHE A 5 -10.56 21.75 -27.54
CA PHE A 5 -11.53 20.67 -27.71
C PHE A 5 -12.26 20.48 -26.38
N SER A 6 -13.59 20.54 -26.41
CA SER A 6 -14.44 20.41 -25.23
C SER A 6 -14.33 19.00 -24.63
N ASP A 7 -14.34 18.92 -23.30
CA ASP A 7 -14.31 17.64 -22.55
C ASP A 7 -15.51 16.70 -22.86
N GLN A 8 -16.50 17.17 -23.59
CA GLN A 8 -17.69 16.42 -24.04
C GLN A 8 -17.34 15.44 -25.16
N GLU A 9 -16.44 15.82 -26.10
CA GLU A 9 -16.07 14.95 -27.23
C GLU A 9 -15.15 13.79 -26.86
N LYS A 10 -14.50 13.86 -25.70
CA LYS A 10 -13.65 12.74 -25.21
C LYS A 10 -14.42 11.61 -24.53
N ARG A 11 -15.73 11.74 -24.33
CA ARG A 11 -16.54 10.72 -23.63
C ARG A 11 -17.23 9.72 -24.55
N ASP A 12 -17.28 9.96 -25.86
CA ASP A 12 -18.03 9.12 -26.80
C ASP A 12 -17.18 8.10 -27.57
N ILE A 13 -15.92 7.93 -27.25
CA ILE A 13 -15.14 6.79 -27.73
C ILE A 13 -15.39 5.59 -26.79
N HIS A 14 -16.64 5.24 -26.58
CA HIS A 14 -17.00 3.87 -26.24
C HIS A 14 -16.76 3.03 -27.48
N MET A 15 -15.56 2.51 -27.64
CA MET A 15 -15.30 1.41 -28.58
C MET A 15 -16.21 0.26 -28.14
N SER A 16 -17.42 0.17 -28.76
CA SER A 16 -18.31 -0.96 -28.55
C SER A 16 -17.56 -2.21 -29.02
N TYR A 17 -17.01 -2.98 -28.10
CA TYR A 17 -16.34 -4.23 -28.38
C TYR A 17 -17.34 -5.19 -29.03
N ARG A 18 -17.32 -5.30 -30.37
CA ARG A 18 -18.11 -6.27 -31.10
C ARG A 18 -17.44 -7.63 -31.02
N GLN A 19 -18.13 -8.59 -30.43
CA GLN A 19 -17.64 -9.97 -30.37
C GLN A 19 -17.76 -10.61 -31.75
N LEU A 20 -16.85 -11.54 -32.03
CA LEU A 20 -16.92 -12.34 -33.26
C LEU A 20 -18.25 -13.11 -33.33
N THR A 21 -18.88 -13.04 -34.48
CA THR A 21 -20.05 -13.85 -34.81
C THR A 21 -19.66 -15.29 -35.11
N GLU A 22 -20.62 -16.19 -35.12
CA GLU A 22 -20.41 -17.58 -35.52
C GLU A 22 -19.89 -17.64 -36.96
N GLY A 23 -20.51 -16.90 -37.91
CA GLY A 23 -20.06 -16.81 -39.28
C GLY A 23 -18.60 -16.34 -39.43
N GLN A 24 -18.18 -15.34 -38.63
CA GLN A 24 -16.77 -14.90 -38.62
C GLN A 24 -15.83 -16.01 -38.17
N ARG A 25 -16.24 -16.89 -37.25
CA ARG A 25 -15.46 -18.03 -36.80
C ARG A 25 -15.27 -19.07 -37.90
N TYR A 26 -16.33 -19.32 -38.66
CA TYR A 26 -16.23 -20.19 -39.86
C TYR A 26 -15.28 -19.58 -40.89
N GLN A 27 -15.40 -18.27 -41.17
CA GLN A 27 -14.51 -17.57 -42.12
C GLN A 27 -13.04 -17.63 -41.64
N ILE A 28 -12.77 -17.44 -40.33
CA ILE A 28 -11.42 -17.60 -39.77
C ILE A 28 -10.92 -19.01 -40.00
N SER A 29 -11.73 -20.04 -39.76
CA SER A 29 -11.35 -21.44 -39.98
C SER A 29 -10.99 -21.74 -41.43
N MET A 30 -11.81 -21.28 -42.37
CA MET A 30 -11.62 -21.44 -43.79
C MET A 30 -10.33 -20.73 -44.28
N LEU A 31 -10.12 -19.50 -43.86
CA LEU A 31 -8.92 -18.74 -44.23
C LEU A 31 -7.64 -19.33 -43.63
N LEU A 32 -7.71 -19.91 -42.45
CA LEU A 32 -6.57 -20.64 -41.85
C LEU A 32 -6.24 -21.93 -42.63
N SER A 33 -7.24 -22.66 -43.13
CA SER A 33 -7.02 -23.85 -43.96
C SER A 33 -6.40 -23.53 -45.32
N HIS A 34 -6.49 -22.28 -45.78
CA HIS A 34 -5.82 -21.76 -46.98
C HIS A 34 -4.54 -21.00 -46.66
N GLU A 35 -3.95 -21.23 -45.47
CA GLU A 35 -2.66 -20.70 -45.02
C GLU A 35 -2.54 -19.17 -44.95
N TYR A 36 -3.67 -18.43 -44.90
CA TYR A 36 -3.66 -16.98 -44.71
C TYR A 36 -3.09 -16.63 -43.34
N SER A 37 -2.24 -15.62 -43.31
CA SER A 37 -1.68 -15.06 -42.06
C SER A 37 -2.76 -14.36 -41.24
N ILE A 38 -2.53 -14.23 -39.92
CA ILE A 38 -3.43 -13.51 -38.99
C ILE A 38 -3.73 -12.09 -39.48
N ARG A 39 -2.76 -11.40 -40.08
CA ARG A 39 -2.93 -10.04 -40.59
C ARG A 39 -3.85 -10.00 -41.82
N GLU A 40 -3.72 -10.95 -42.71
CA GLU A 40 -4.55 -11.07 -43.90
C GLU A 40 -5.97 -11.47 -43.57
N ILE A 41 -6.18 -12.41 -42.62
CA ILE A 41 -7.48 -12.81 -42.11
C ILE A 41 -8.18 -11.57 -41.49
N ALA A 42 -7.47 -10.82 -40.66
CA ALA A 42 -7.99 -9.61 -40.02
C ALA A 42 -8.44 -8.56 -41.07
N ARG A 43 -7.63 -8.36 -42.12
CA ARG A 43 -7.95 -7.44 -43.24
C ARG A 43 -9.19 -7.88 -44.00
N LYS A 44 -9.30 -9.20 -44.36
CA LYS A 44 -10.46 -9.74 -45.09
C LYS A 44 -11.75 -9.67 -44.29
N LEU A 45 -11.67 -9.79 -42.96
CA LEU A 45 -12.84 -9.74 -42.07
C LEU A 45 -13.13 -8.33 -41.51
N ASN A 46 -12.33 -7.34 -41.88
CA ASN A 46 -12.41 -5.97 -41.39
C ASN A 46 -12.42 -5.90 -39.82
N ILE A 47 -11.51 -6.62 -39.19
CA ILE A 47 -11.36 -6.67 -37.75
C ILE A 47 -9.88 -6.45 -37.36
N ALA A 48 -9.61 -6.12 -36.10
CA ALA A 48 -8.23 -5.94 -35.63
C ALA A 48 -7.45 -7.29 -35.63
N PRO A 49 -6.18 -7.33 -36.04
CA PRO A 49 -5.35 -8.54 -35.98
C PRO A 49 -5.27 -9.13 -34.57
N SER A 50 -5.29 -8.30 -33.55
CA SER A 50 -5.33 -8.72 -32.14
C SER A 50 -6.62 -9.48 -31.78
N THR A 51 -7.73 -9.25 -32.49
CA THR A 51 -8.99 -9.99 -32.30
C THR A 51 -8.85 -11.41 -32.82
N VAL A 52 -8.29 -11.59 -34.00
CA VAL A 52 -8.03 -12.92 -34.58
C VAL A 52 -7.02 -13.68 -33.72
N SER A 53 -5.92 -13.04 -33.34
CA SER A 53 -4.90 -13.65 -32.47
C SER A 53 -5.47 -14.14 -31.15
N ARG A 54 -6.27 -13.30 -30.45
CA ARG A 54 -6.93 -13.68 -29.19
C ARG A 54 -7.95 -14.81 -29.37
N GLU A 55 -8.71 -14.81 -30.46
CA GLU A 55 -9.66 -15.89 -30.78
C GLU A 55 -8.95 -17.21 -30.95
N LEU A 56 -7.86 -17.26 -31.72
CA LEU A 56 -7.04 -18.45 -31.92
C LEU A 56 -6.40 -18.91 -30.61
N HIS A 57 -5.77 -18.00 -29.87
CA HIS A 57 -5.15 -18.32 -28.58
C HIS A 57 -6.13 -18.94 -27.58
N ARG A 58 -7.38 -18.44 -27.54
CA ARG A 58 -8.41 -18.92 -26.60
C ARG A 58 -9.09 -20.22 -27.02
N ASN A 59 -9.08 -20.55 -28.30
CA ASN A 59 -9.95 -21.59 -28.84
C ASN A 59 -9.23 -22.67 -29.65
N LYS A 60 -7.93 -22.56 -29.97
CA LYS A 60 -7.15 -23.65 -30.54
C LYS A 60 -7.18 -24.87 -29.61
N SER A 61 -7.17 -26.06 -30.22
CA SER A 61 -6.99 -27.32 -29.50
C SER A 61 -5.54 -27.48 -29.01
N GLN A 62 -5.29 -28.46 -28.19
CA GLN A 62 -3.92 -28.84 -27.79
C GLN A 62 -3.05 -29.28 -29.00
N THR A 63 -3.69 -29.78 -30.08
CA THR A 63 -3.05 -30.13 -31.34
C THR A 63 -2.81 -28.93 -32.28
N GLY A 64 -3.13 -27.71 -31.84
CA GLY A 64 -2.97 -26.48 -32.63
C GLY A 64 -4.05 -26.20 -33.67
N GLN A 65 -5.03 -27.10 -33.86
CA GLN A 65 -6.13 -26.94 -34.82
C GLN A 65 -7.20 -25.99 -34.27
N TYR A 66 -7.79 -25.17 -35.14
CA TYR A 66 -8.92 -24.29 -34.83
C TYR A 66 -10.23 -24.88 -35.39
N ASP A 67 -11.18 -25.14 -34.50
CA ASP A 67 -12.52 -25.64 -34.80
C ASP A 67 -13.55 -24.54 -34.50
N PRO A 68 -14.26 -24.01 -35.51
CA PRO A 68 -15.19 -22.90 -35.31
C PRO A 68 -16.42 -23.29 -34.48
N VAL A 69 -16.89 -24.54 -34.52
CA VAL A 69 -18.00 -25.03 -33.70
C VAL A 69 -17.64 -25.09 -32.24
N LYS A 70 -16.48 -25.69 -31.94
CA LYS A 70 -15.98 -25.73 -30.56
C LYS A 70 -15.66 -24.34 -30.03
N ALA A 71 -15.12 -23.44 -30.87
CA ALA A 71 -14.84 -22.06 -30.52
C ALA A 71 -16.13 -21.31 -30.19
N GLN A 72 -17.19 -21.48 -30.98
CA GLN A 72 -18.51 -20.90 -30.73
C GLN A 72 -19.08 -21.43 -29.40
N LYS A 73 -19.10 -22.75 -29.19
CA LYS A 73 -19.58 -23.36 -27.94
C LYS A 73 -18.81 -22.85 -26.71
N ARG A 74 -17.48 -22.79 -26.79
CA ARG A 74 -16.64 -22.21 -25.70
C ARG A 74 -16.94 -20.74 -25.47
N SER A 75 -17.21 -19.95 -26.52
CA SER A 75 -17.58 -18.55 -26.41
C SER A 75 -18.94 -18.38 -25.69
N LEU A 76 -19.93 -19.20 -26.04
CA LEU A 76 -21.22 -19.21 -25.37
C LEU A 76 -21.11 -19.62 -23.90
N LEU A 77 -20.38 -20.70 -23.61
CA LEU A 77 -20.14 -21.13 -22.21
C LEU A 77 -19.47 -20.05 -21.37
N ARG A 78 -18.55 -19.25 -21.95
CA ARG A 78 -17.95 -18.11 -21.25
C ARG A 78 -18.96 -16.98 -20.97
N ARG A 79 -19.97 -16.81 -21.85
CA ARG A 79 -21.06 -15.82 -21.65
C ARG A 79 -22.05 -16.26 -20.57
N PHE A 80 -22.30 -17.56 -20.48
CA PHE A 80 -23.20 -18.15 -19.48
C PHE A 80 -22.53 -18.39 -18.13
N LYS A 81 -21.31 -17.90 -17.90
CA LYS A 81 -20.76 -17.91 -16.54
C LYS A 81 -21.77 -17.22 -15.62
N PRO A 82 -22.09 -17.83 -14.48
CA PRO A 82 -23.04 -17.22 -13.55
C PRO A 82 -22.52 -15.81 -13.20
N LYS A 83 -23.43 -14.85 -13.25
CA LYS A 83 -23.10 -13.47 -12.82
C LYS A 83 -22.53 -13.57 -11.42
N PRO A 84 -21.47 -12.81 -11.09
CA PRO A 84 -20.92 -12.81 -9.73
C PRO A 84 -22.08 -12.58 -8.75
N LYS A 85 -22.13 -13.40 -7.69
CA LYS A 85 -23.18 -13.28 -6.66
C LYS A 85 -23.24 -11.84 -6.19
N ARG A 86 -24.46 -11.27 -6.17
CA ARG A 86 -24.68 -9.92 -5.66
C ARG A 86 -24.20 -9.87 -4.20
N ILE A 87 -23.29 -8.95 -3.88
CA ILE A 87 -22.78 -8.79 -2.55
C ILE A 87 -23.93 -8.35 -1.63
N CYS A 88 -24.15 -9.10 -0.55
CA CYS A 88 -25.24 -8.84 0.37
C CYS A 88 -24.98 -7.56 1.20
N GLU A 89 -26.03 -6.99 1.77
CA GLU A 89 -25.97 -5.73 2.53
C GLU A 89 -25.06 -5.86 3.75
N TYR A 90 -25.11 -7.01 4.45
CA TYR A 90 -24.19 -7.28 5.56
C TYR A 90 -22.72 -7.17 5.17
N THR A 91 -22.34 -7.70 4.01
CA THR A 91 -20.97 -7.60 3.52
C THR A 91 -20.58 -6.16 3.16
N LYS A 92 -21.52 -5.37 2.62
CA LYS A 92 -21.26 -3.94 2.34
C LYS A 92 -21.02 -3.16 3.64
N ASN A 93 -21.88 -3.33 4.63
CA ASN A 93 -21.74 -2.70 5.95
C ASN A 93 -20.41 -3.07 6.61
N ALA A 94 -19.98 -4.33 6.50
CA ALA A 94 -18.68 -4.77 6.99
C ALA A 94 -17.51 -4.10 6.24
N VAL A 95 -17.63 -3.93 4.91
CA VAL A 95 -16.64 -3.21 4.10
C VAL A 95 -16.58 -1.73 4.48
N GLU A 96 -17.71 -1.07 4.65
CA GLU A 96 -17.79 0.32 5.11
C GLU A 96 -17.14 0.51 6.47
N PHE A 97 -17.49 -0.33 7.44
CA PHE A 97 -16.87 -0.31 8.76
C PHE A 97 -15.34 -0.46 8.69
N MET A 98 -14.83 -1.39 7.87
CA MET A 98 -13.37 -1.53 7.70
C MET A 98 -12.74 -0.35 6.96
N LEU A 99 -13.46 0.30 6.02
CA LEU A 99 -13.01 1.55 5.39
C LEU A 99 -12.92 2.68 6.44
N GLU A 100 -13.92 2.82 7.32
CA GLU A 100 -13.92 3.82 8.42
C GLU A 100 -12.76 3.59 9.42
N LEU A 101 -12.25 2.37 9.53
CA LEU A 101 -11.00 2.05 10.22
C LEU A 101 -9.75 2.39 9.40
N ASP A 102 -9.92 3.04 8.24
CA ASP A 102 -8.88 3.43 7.29
C ASP A 102 -8.09 2.25 6.69
N TRP A 103 -8.69 1.06 6.64
CA TRP A 103 -8.07 -0.08 5.96
C TRP A 103 -8.11 0.11 4.44
N SER A 104 -7.07 -0.36 3.74
CA SER A 104 -7.06 -0.30 2.28
C SER A 104 -7.96 -1.39 1.67
N PRO A 105 -8.50 -1.18 0.46
CA PRO A 105 -9.26 -2.19 -0.26
C PRO A 105 -8.57 -3.56 -0.36
N GLU A 106 -7.24 -3.61 -0.47
CA GLU A 106 -6.46 -4.86 -0.47
C GLU A 106 -6.51 -5.56 0.89
N GLN A 107 -6.39 -4.81 1.99
CA GLN A 107 -6.49 -5.34 3.35
C GLN A 107 -7.89 -5.88 3.64
N ILE A 108 -8.91 -5.12 3.25
CA ILE A 108 -10.32 -5.51 3.41
C ILE A 108 -10.61 -6.79 2.60
N SER A 109 -10.16 -6.85 1.36
CA SER A 109 -10.32 -8.03 0.49
C SER A 109 -9.70 -9.28 1.11
N ALA A 110 -8.50 -9.18 1.68
CA ALA A 110 -7.84 -10.31 2.32
C ALA A 110 -8.57 -10.79 3.58
N ILE A 111 -9.01 -9.86 4.43
CA ILE A 111 -9.74 -10.21 5.66
C ILE A 111 -11.13 -10.73 5.35
N SER A 112 -11.89 -10.11 4.43
CA SER A 112 -13.20 -10.57 4.01
C SER A 112 -13.19 -12.01 3.47
N THR A 113 -12.13 -12.37 2.75
CA THR A 113 -11.93 -13.74 2.27
C THR A 113 -11.74 -14.73 3.43
N ARG A 114 -10.97 -14.35 4.46
CA ARG A 114 -10.74 -15.21 5.65
C ARG A 114 -11.99 -15.45 6.47
N ILE A 115 -12.85 -14.45 6.58
CA ILE A 115 -14.10 -14.56 7.35
C ILE A 115 -15.28 -15.14 6.55
N GLY A 116 -15.03 -15.65 5.32
CA GLY A 116 -16.02 -16.31 4.49
C GLY A 116 -16.94 -15.42 3.66
N TYR A 117 -16.67 -14.10 3.61
CA TYR A 117 -17.42 -13.13 2.81
C TYR A 117 -16.53 -12.44 1.76
N PRO A 118 -15.99 -13.19 0.78
CA PRO A 118 -14.99 -12.68 -0.14
C PRO A 118 -15.50 -11.53 -1.01
N VAL A 119 -14.78 -10.42 -0.99
CA VAL A 119 -14.94 -9.29 -1.91
C VAL A 119 -13.60 -8.94 -2.54
N SER A 120 -13.57 -8.60 -3.83
CA SER A 120 -12.33 -8.18 -4.47
C SER A 120 -12.02 -6.71 -4.14
N HIS A 121 -10.73 -6.36 -4.10
CA HIS A 121 -10.32 -4.97 -3.90
C HIS A 121 -10.81 -4.05 -5.04
N GLU A 122 -10.95 -4.56 -6.25
CA GLU A 122 -11.52 -3.83 -7.40
C GLU A 122 -12.99 -3.50 -7.17
N TRP A 123 -13.78 -4.46 -6.63
CA TRP A 123 -15.17 -4.19 -6.27
C TRP A 123 -15.25 -3.09 -5.21
N ILE A 124 -14.37 -3.10 -4.20
CA ILE A 124 -14.34 -2.08 -3.14
C ILE A 124 -14.01 -0.71 -3.73
N TYR A 125 -13.01 -0.61 -4.65
CA TYR A 125 -12.74 0.65 -5.33
C TYR A 125 -13.92 1.17 -6.14
N ASN A 126 -14.63 0.28 -6.87
CA ASN A 126 -15.82 0.66 -7.62
C ASN A 126 -16.97 1.07 -6.69
N TYR A 127 -17.11 0.42 -5.54
CA TYR A 127 -18.09 0.77 -4.51
C TYR A 127 -17.84 2.18 -3.94
N VAL A 128 -16.59 2.48 -3.56
CA VAL A 128 -16.18 3.81 -3.09
C VAL A 128 -16.35 4.88 -4.18
N LEU A 129 -16.11 4.55 -5.44
CA LEU A 129 -16.34 5.46 -6.56
C LEU A 129 -17.83 5.74 -6.77
N ALA A 130 -18.69 4.72 -6.64
CA ALA A 130 -20.15 4.89 -6.72
C ALA A 130 -20.68 5.76 -5.58
N ASP A 131 -20.18 5.54 -4.35
CA ASP A 131 -20.48 6.37 -3.19
C ASP A 131 -20.07 7.84 -3.42
N PHE A 132 -18.86 8.08 -3.91
CA PHE A 132 -18.39 9.42 -4.27
C PHE A 132 -19.28 10.12 -5.29
N ASN A 133 -19.67 9.41 -6.35
CA ASN A 133 -20.56 9.94 -7.40
C ASN A 133 -21.99 10.24 -6.86
N ALA A 134 -22.39 9.57 -5.78
CA ALA A 134 -23.65 9.82 -5.07
C ALA A 134 -23.53 10.91 -3.97
N GLY A 135 -22.35 11.55 -3.83
CA GLY A 135 -22.08 12.58 -2.80
C GLY A 135 -21.61 12.04 -1.47
N GLY A 136 -21.27 10.75 -1.39
CA GLY A 136 -20.75 10.10 -0.17
C GLY A 136 -19.29 10.45 0.14
N THR A 137 -18.80 9.96 1.26
CA THR A 137 -17.51 10.36 1.85
C THR A 137 -16.50 9.22 2.03
N LEU A 138 -16.82 7.99 1.62
CA LEU A 138 -15.96 6.81 1.82
C LEU A 138 -14.56 6.96 1.21
N PHE A 139 -14.41 7.73 0.12
CA PHE A 139 -13.11 8.02 -0.50
C PHE A 139 -12.14 8.75 0.44
N THR A 140 -12.63 9.45 1.47
CA THR A 140 -11.80 10.18 2.44
C THR A 140 -10.96 9.24 3.30
N HIS A 141 -11.37 7.98 3.46
CA HIS A 141 -10.67 6.92 4.17
C HIS A 141 -9.55 6.26 3.34
N LEU A 142 -9.52 6.49 2.02
CA LEU A 142 -8.44 6.00 1.19
C LEU A 142 -7.14 6.80 1.40
N ARG A 143 -5.99 6.09 1.44
CA ARG A 143 -4.67 6.69 1.73
C ARG A 143 -4.31 7.89 0.84
N HIS A 144 -4.64 7.84 -0.44
CA HIS A 144 -4.15 8.82 -1.41
C HIS A 144 -5.17 9.90 -1.80
N ARG A 145 -6.43 9.81 -1.39
CA ARG A 145 -7.46 10.85 -1.60
C ARG A 145 -7.29 11.65 -2.90
N LEU A 146 -7.13 11.01 -4.05
CA LEU A 146 -6.98 11.65 -5.36
C LEU A 146 -5.80 12.65 -5.51
N LYS A 147 -4.83 12.71 -4.60
CA LYS A 147 -3.71 13.68 -4.66
C LYS A 147 -2.52 13.16 -5.46
N ARG A 148 -1.96 14.01 -6.36
CA ARG A 148 -0.70 13.76 -7.09
C ARG A 148 0.52 14.12 -6.23
N TYR A 149 1.58 13.29 -6.32
CA TYR A 149 2.83 13.43 -5.56
C TYR A 149 3.81 14.41 -6.25
N LYS A 150 4.46 15.33 -5.47
CA LYS A 150 5.56 16.19 -5.96
C LYS A 150 6.86 15.85 -5.23
N LYS A 151 7.97 15.66 -5.98
CA LYS A 151 9.32 15.43 -5.43
C LYS A 151 9.90 16.72 -4.84
N ARG A 152 10.69 16.61 -3.75
CA ARG A 152 11.39 17.73 -3.10
C ARG A 152 12.91 17.50 -3.06
N LEU A 153 13.69 18.59 -3.13
CA LEU A 153 15.15 18.65 -3.01
C LEU A 153 15.58 18.63 -1.52
N HIS A 154 16.75 18.06 -1.24
CA HIS A 154 17.28 17.85 0.12
C HIS A 154 18.25 18.97 0.55
N LYS A 155 18.29 19.26 1.87
CA LYS A 155 19.26 20.18 2.50
C LYS A 155 20.34 19.39 3.26
N GLN A 156 21.56 19.95 3.33
CA GLN A 156 22.70 19.40 4.08
C GLN A 156 22.41 19.35 5.60
N ARG A 157 22.96 18.36 6.29
CA ARG A 157 22.78 18.11 7.73
C ARG A 157 24.13 18.08 8.45
N GLY A 158 24.14 18.40 9.77
CA GLY A 158 25.30 18.34 10.63
C GLY A 158 25.78 16.90 10.92
N ARG A 159 26.94 16.77 11.60
CA ARG A 159 27.57 15.48 11.92
C ARG A 159 27.35 15.13 13.40
N ILE A 160 26.94 13.90 13.70
CA ILE A 160 26.83 13.35 15.05
C ILE A 160 28.16 12.69 15.41
N LEU A 161 28.70 12.97 16.61
CA LEU A 161 29.91 12.37 17.14
C LEU A 161 29.61 11.01 17.80
N GLY A 162 30.57 10.10 17.84
CA GLY A 162 30.45 8.80 18.55
C GLY A 162 29.47 7.79 17.91
N ARG A 163 28.92 8.06 16.72
CA ARG A 163 27.92 7.19 16.06
C ARG A 163 28.52 5.86 15.60
N ARG A 164 27.78 4.76 15.84
CA ARG A 164 28.06 3.45 15.22
C ARG A 164 27.39 3.37 13.85
N SER A 165 28.11 2.88 12.85
CA SER A 165 27.58 2.75 11.50
C SER A 165 26.52 1.64 11.40
N ILE A 166 25.55 1.79 10.49
CA ILE A 166 24.62 0.73 10.14
C ILE A 166 25.33 -0.53 9.60
N HIS A 167 26.54 -0.37 9.05
CA HIS A 167 27.37 -1.47 8.55
C HIS A 167 27.98 -2.34 9.66
N ASP A 168 28.07 -1.81 10.89
CA ASP A 168 28.50 -2.56 12.07
C ASP A 168 27.36 -3.40 12.68
N ARG A 169 26.19 -3.35 12.09
CA ARG A 169 24.98 -3.99 12.59
C ARG A 169 25.02 -5.49 12.30
N PRO A 170 24.73 -6.37 13.28
CA PRO A 170 24.60 -7.81 13.05
C PRO A 170 23.60 -8.15 11.93
N ARG A 171 23.95 -9.11 11.09
CA ARG A 171 23.16 -9.54 9.92
C ARG A 171 21.70 -9.94 10.26
N ILE A 172 21.50 -10.53 11.45
CA ILE A 172 20.16 -10.90 11.94
C ILE A 172 19.18 -9.71 11.97
N ILE A 173 19.70 -8.48 12.19
CA ILE A 173 18.91 -7.25 12.17
C ILE A 173 18.46 -6.92 10.75
N ASP A 174 19.34 -7.09 9.75
CA ASP A 174 19.01 -6.82 8.35
C ASP A 174 17.99 -7.81 7.81
N GLU A 175 18.13 -9.07 8.15
CA GLU A 175 17.23 -10.16 7.80
C GLU A 175 15.90 -10.11 8.56
N ARG A 176 15.76 -9.24 9.58
CA ARG A 176 14.62 -9.20 10.50
C ARG A 176 14.37 -10.55 11.15
N GLY A 177 15.45 -11.23 11.53
CA GLY A 177 15.42 -12.59 12.06
C GLY A 177 14.78 -12.69 13.44
N ARG A 178 14.90 -11.63 14.27
CA ARG A 178 14.37 -11.56 15.64
C ARG A 178 13.41 -10.38 15.83
N TYR A 179 12.67 -10.38 16.92
CA TYR A 179 11.94 -9.21 17.42
C TYR A 179 12.86 -8.34 18.27
N GLY A 180 12.46 -7.08 18.48
CA GLY A 180 13.19 -6.15 19.34
C GLY A 180 14.29 -5.34 18.64
N ASP A 181 14.31 -5.34 17.32
CA ASP A 181 15.13 -4.42 16.53
C ASP A 181 14.27 -3.26 16.04
N TRP A 182 14.56 -2.04 16.49
CA TRP A 182 13.71 -0.86 16.30
C TRP A 182 14.31 0.16 15.34
N GLU A 183 13.46 0.89 14.64
CA GLU A 183 13.81 2.06 13.83
C GLU A 183 13.17 3.31 14.44
N ILE A 184 13.95 4.37 14.71
CA ILE A 184 13.42 5.65 15.22
C ILE A 184 13.50 6.74 14.17
N ASP A 185 12.52 7.67 14.19
CA ASP A 185 12.47 8.82 13.31
C ASP A 185 11.68 9.97 13.95
N THR A 186 11.74 11.16 13.35
CA THR A 186 10.92 12.29 13.75
C THR A 186 10.05 12.79 12.61
N VAL A 187 8.78 13.05 12.89
CA VAL A 187 7.81 13.60 11.96
C VAL A 187 7.51 15.05 12.35
N ILE A 188 7.92 15.99 11.50
CA ILE A 188 7.79 17.44 11.75
C ILE A 188 6.44 17.93 11.23
N GLY A 189 5.76 18.78 12.03
CA GLY A 189 4.58 19.53 11.64
C GLY A 189 4.92 20.89 10.99
N LYS A 190 4.17 21.94 11.37
CA LYS A 190 4.52 23.34 11.09
C LYS A 190 5.79 23.69 11.86
N GLN A 191 6.65 24.51 11.26
CA GLN A 191 7.89 24.91 11.90
C GLN A 191 7.62 25.59 13.26
N GLY A 192 8.41 25.25 14.29
CA GLY A 192 8.28 25.81 15.64
C GLY A 192 7.12 25.24 16.48
N THR A 193 6.46 24.17 16.03
CA THR A 193 5.31 23.58 16.76
C THR A 193 5.63 22.25 17.41
N GLY A 194 6.89 21.83 17.50
CA GLY A 194 7.35 20.57 18.03
C GLY A 194 7.55 19.48 16.95
N ALA A 195 7.64 18.24 17.39
CA ALA A 195 7.80 17.07 16.54
C ALA A 195 6.97 15.89 17.08
N ILE A 196 6.91 14.83 16.30
CA ILE A 196 6.39 13.53 16.72
C ILE A 196 7.54 12.54 16.60
N VAL A 197 7.95 11.94 17.70
CA VAL A 197 8.90 10.82 17.73
C VAL A 197 8.13 9.57 17.33
N THR A 198 8.69 8.80 16.44
CA THR A 198 8.10 7.56 15.92
C THR A 198 9.10 6.43 16.04
N ILE A 199 8.65 5.29 16.54
CA ILE A 199 9.47 4.11 16.75
C ILE A 199 8.75 2.92 16.14
N LEU A 200 9.44 2.18 15.27
CA LEU A 200 8.89 1.02 14.56
C LEU A 200 9.70 -0.22 14.89
N GLU A 201 9.05 -1.26 15.40
CA GLU A 201 9.64 -2.58 15.49
C GLU A 201 9.72 -3.22 14.10
N ARG A 202 10.91 -3.70 13.72
CA ARG A 202 11.24 -4.05 12.32
C ARG A 202 10.55 -5.32 11.82
N LYS A 203 10.32 -6.31 12.66
CA LYS A 203 9.73 -7.61 12.31
C LYS A 203 8.21 -7.59 12.38
N SER A 204 7.64 -7.21 13.52
CA SER A 204 6.19 -7.14 13.75
C SER A 204 5.51 -5.94 13.09
N ARG A 205 6.28 -4.89 12.75
CA ARG A 205 5.74 -3.59 12.31
C ARG A 205 4.97 -2.85 13.38
N PHE A 206 5.12 -3.23 14.65
CA PHE A 206 4.53 -2.52 15.78
C PHE A 206 5.08 -1.10 15.87
N TYR A 207 4.19 -0.13 16.06
CA TYR A 207 4.52 1.27 15.87
C TYR A 207 4.13 2.09 17.09
N LEU A 208 5.10 2.79 17.67
CA LEU A 208 4.93 3.69 18.79
C LEU A 208 5.06 5.13 18.31
N VAL A 209 4.23 6.02 18.89
CA VAL A 209 4.16 7.41 18.46
C VAL A 209 3.98 8.33 19.67
N ARG A 210 4.83 9.36 19.77
CA ARG A 210 4.74 10.34 20.85
C ARG A 210 4.99 11.77 20.36
N LYS A 211 4.15 12.71 20.74
CA LYS A 211 4.35 14.14 20.48
C LYS A 211 5.34 14.72 21.49
N VAL A 212 6.29 15.51 21.01
CA VAL A 212 7.24 16.29 21.80
C VAL A 212 7.12 17.78 21.46
N THR A 213 7.38 18.63 22.42
CA THR A 213 7.26 20.10 22.29
C THR A 213 8.38 20.70 21.44
N SER A 214 9.51 20.03 21.36
CA SER A 214 10.67 20.45 20.56
C SER A 214 11.34 19.26 19.88
N LYS A 215 12.11 19.54 18.82
CA LYS A 215 12.96 18.56 18.13
C LYS A 215 14.37 18.52 18.69
N ARG A 216 14.59 18.93 19.94
CA ARG A 216 15.91 18.89 20.58
C ARG A 216 16.26 17.44 20.94
N ALA A 217 17.57 17.15 20.99
CA ALA A 217 18.06 15.80 21.24
C ALA A 217 17.62 15.27 22.61
N ASP A 218 17.63 16.11 23.64
CA ASP A 218 17.17 15.77 24.99
C ASP A 218 15.70 15.34 25.02
N ALA A 219 14.81 16.10 24.39
CA ALA A 219 13.37 15.80 24.33
C ALA A 219 13.06 14.55 23.51
N VAL A 220 13.83 14.30 22.44
CA VAL A 220 13.69 13.11 21.59
C VAL A 220 14.20 11.86 22.31
N ALA A 221 15.34 11.98 23.01
CA ALA A 221 15.90 10.89 23.82
C ALA A 221 14.93 10.49 24.94
N GLU A 222 14.43 11.46 25.72
CA GLU A 222 13.45 11.22 26.77
C GLU A 222 12.21 10.48 26.24
N ALA A 223 11.61 11.00 25.19
CA ALA A 223 10.43 10.37 24.58
C ALA A 223 10.73 8.94 24.07
N THR A 224 11.92 8.71 23.53
CA THR A 224 12.35 7.38 23.04
C THR A 224 12.47 6.40 24.21
N ILE A 225 13.14 6.81 25.29
CA ILE A 225 13.34 6.01 26.51
C ILE A 225 11.97 5.67 27.12
N GLU A 226 11.11 6.65 27.35
CA GLU A 226 9.79 6.44 27.96
C GLU A 226 8.89 5.51 27.13
N MET A 227 8.95 5.58 25.79
CA MET A 227 8.17 4.69 24.91
C MET A 227 8.69 3.26 24.90
N LEU A 228 10.01 3.05 25.03
CA LEU A 228 10.63 1.73 24.95
C LEU A 228 10.84 1.08 26.32
N GLN A 229 10.85 1.84 27.40
CA GLN A 229 11.05 1.34 28.78
C GLN A 229 10.12 0.17 29.15
N PRO A 230 8.81 0.18 28.80
CA PRO A 230 7.92 -0.96 29.08
C PRO A 230 8.32 -2.24 28.33
N PHE A 231 9.14 -2.11 27.30
CA PHE A 231 9.58 -3.21 26.43
C PHE A 231 11.09 -3.44 26.52
N LYS A 232 11.79 -2.93 27.55
CA LYS A 232 13.25 -2.93 27.66
C LYS A 232 13.86 -4.29 27.37
N ALA A 233 13.27 -5.39 27.86
CA ALA A 233 13.71 -6.75 27.59
C ALA A 233 13.68 -7.17 26.11
N LEU A 234 12.89 -6.45 25.29
CA LEU A 234 12.79 -6.63 23.84
C LEU A 234 13.38 -5.44 23.06
N VAL A 235 14.36 -4.73 23.63
CA VAL A 235 15.08 -3.67 22.92
C VAL A 235 16.51 -4.15 22.66
N HIS A 236 16.73 -4.82 21.53
CA HIS A 236 18.04 -5.38 21.18
C HIS A 236 18.89 -4.45 20.33
N SER A 237 18.27 -3.60 19.52
CA SER A 237 18.95 -2.56 18.75
C SER A 237 17.99 -1.44 18.35
N ILE A 238 18.55 -0.25 18.16
CA ILE A 238 17.84 0.91 17.64
C ILE A 238 18.60 1.43 16.42
N THR A 239 17.89 1.74 15.33
CA THR A 239 18.46 2.37 14.13
C THR A 239 17.86 3.74 13.91
N ALA A 240 18.70 4.78 13.85
CA ALA A 240 18.32 6.18 13.59
C ALA A 240 18.83 6.70 12.24
N ASP A 241 18.34 7.86 11.80
CA ASP A 241 19.02 8.63 10.74
C ASP A 241 20.10 9.55 11.36
N ASN A 242 20.81 10.29 10.49
CA ASN A 242 21.85 11.24 10.92
C ASN A 242 21.24 12.61 11.31
N GLY A 243 20.01 12.67 11.80
CA GLY A 243 19.42 13.92 12.29
C GLY A 243 20.01 14.32 13.65
N LEU A 244 20.34 15.59 13.84
CA LEU A 244 20.88 16.11 15.12
C LEU A 244 19.95 15.89 16.30
N GLU A 245 18.69 15.61 16.08
CA GLU A 245 17.72 15.20 17.09
C GLU A 245 18.04 13.87 17.78
N PHE A 246 18.95 13.09 17.21
CA PHE A 246 19.44 11.82 17.77
C PHE A 246 20.86 11.94 18.35
N ALA A 247 21.34 13.18 18.60
CA ALA A 247 22.68 13.40 19.14
C ALA A 247 22.84 12.85 20.58
N ASP A 248 21.74 12.73 21.35
CA ASP A 248 21.73 12.15 22.71
C ASP A 248 21.53 10.61 22.69
N HIS A 249 22.07 9.95 21.66
CA HIS A 249 21.91 8.50 21.45
C HIS A 249 22.66 7.66 22.50
N GLU A 250 23.74 8.18 23.08
CA GLU A 250 24.48 7.49 24.16
C GLU A 250 23.62 7.33 25.40
N ARG A 251 22.82 8.36 25.76
CA ARG A 251 21.84 8.27 26.84
C ARG A 251 20.76 7.22 26.53
N ILE A 252 20.24 7.19 25.31
CA ILE A 252 19.26 6.17 24.88
C ILE A 252 19.87 4.77 25.02
N ALA A 253 21.10 4.57 24.54
CA ALA A 253 21.82 3.29 24.61
C ALA A 253 22.01 2.83 26.05
N HIS A 254 22.45 3.73 26.95
CA HIS A 254 22.68 3.44 28.35
C HIS A 254 21.37 3.08 29.09
N GLU A 255 20.33 3.91 28.97
CA GLU A 255 19.08 3.71 29.71
C GLU A 255 18.33 2.44 29.28
N LEU A 256 18.39 2.10 28.00
CA LEU A 256 17.72 0.93 27.43
C LEU A 256 18.60 -0.31 27.34
N ASP A 257 19.90 -0.20 27.70
CA ASP A 257 20.90 -1.26 27.59
C ASP A 257 20.94 -1.87 26.17
N THR A 258 21.12 -1.00 25.16
CA THR A 258 21.00 -1.37 23.76
C THR A 258 22.00 -0.65 22.86
N ASP A 259 22.28 -1.22 21.69
CA ASP A 259 23.10 -0.58 20.67
C ASP A 259 22.26 0.36 19.78
N VAL A 260 22.80 1.56 19.51
CA VAL A 260 22.22 2.52 18.59
C VAL A 260 23.07 2.64 17.32
N TYR A 261 22.48 2.33 16.16
CA TYR A 261 23.12 2.40 14.85
C TYR A 261 22.56 3.54 14.01
N PHE A 262 23.40 4.07 13.12
CA PHE A 262 23.02 5.18 12.24
C PHE A 262 23.08 4.77 10.78
N ALA A 263 21.99 5.05 10.04
CA ALA A 263 21.93 4.87 8.60
C ALA A 263 22.94 5.76 7.87
N ASP A 264 23.32 5.39 6.66
CA ASP A 264 24.17 6.22 5.84
C ASP A 264 23.48 7.55 5.46
N PRO A 265 24.25 8.62 5.29
CA PRO A 265 23.72 9.85 4.77
C PRO A 265 23.02 9.61 3.42
N TYR A 266 21.81 10.14 3.26
CA TYR A 266 21.00 10.02 2.04
C TYR A 266 20.50 8.61 1.68
N ALA A 267 20.72 7.61 2.51
CA ALA A 267 20.29 6.23 2.31
C ALA A 267 18.93 5.92 2.97
N SER A 268 17.88 6.65 2.60
CA SER A 268 16.52 6.47 3.16
C SER A 268 15.98 5.04 2.96
N TYR A 269 16.43 4.33 1.92
CA TYR A 269 16.06 2.94 1.65
C TYR A 269 16.46 1.96 2.77
N GLN A 270 17.52 2.28 3.54
CA GLN A 270 17.96 1.47 4.69
C GLN A 270 16.92 1.47 5.83
N ARG A 271 15.99 2.45 5.82
CA ARG A 271 14.89 2.62 6.79
C ARG A 271 13.51 2.70 6.11
N GLY A 272 13.34 2.01 4.99
CA GLY A 272 12.10 2.03 4.21
C GLY A 272 10.85 1.59 4.98
N ALA A 273 11.02 0.79 6.05
CA ALA A 273 9.91 0.38 6.91
C ALA A 273 9.34 1.57 7.69
N ASN A 274 10.20 2.39 8.26
CA ASN A 274 9.81 3.57 9.01
C ASN A 274 9.24 4.66 8.09
N GLU A 275 9.84 4.87 6.90
CA GLU A 275 9.30 5.79 5.88
C GLU A 275 7.85 5.43 5.51
N ASN A 276 7.56 4.14 5.32
CA ASN A 276 6.18 3.69 5.06
C ASN A 276 5.25 3.93 6.24
N ALA A 277 5.67 3.65 7.48
CA ALA A 277 4.89 3.87 8.70
C ALA A 277 4.60 5.37 8.90
N ASN A 278 5.61 6.23 8.73
CA ASN A 278 5.46 7.67 8.75
C ASN A 278 4.53 8.18 7.64
N GLY A 279 4.56 7.54 6.46
CA GLY A 279 3.62 7.82 5.38
C GLY A 279 2.15 7.49 5.74
N LEU A 280 1.92 6.48 6.58
CA LEU A 280 0.60 6.17 7.12
C LEU A 280 0.19 7.14 8.23
N LEU A 281 1.11 7.52 9.12
CA LEU A 281 0.87 8.57 10.13
C LEU A 281 0.43 9.88 9.47
N ARG A 282 0.99 10.21 8.31
CA ARG A 282 0.64 11.41 7.52
C ARG A 282 -0.79 11.41 6.96
N GLN A 283 -1.48 10.30 6.97
CA GLN A 283 -2.92 10.25 6.67
C GLN A 283 -3.73 10.99 7.75
N TYR A 284 -3.30 10.91 9.01
CA TYR A 284 -3.95 11.52 10.18
C TYR A 284 -3.37 12.89 10.52
N ILE A 285 -2.05 13.04 10.36
CA ILE A 285 -1.31 14.27 10.68
C ILE A 285 -0.58 14.73 9.41
N PRO A 286 -1.23 15.48 8.52
CA PRO A 286 -0.66 15.97 7.28
C PRO A 286 0.59 16.84 7.50
N LYS A 287 1.42 16.98 6.45
CA LYS A 287 2.56 17.91 6.49
C LYS A 287 2.07 19.35 6.71
N GLY A 288 2.73 20.08 7.60
CA GLY A 288 2.37 21.46 7.92
C GLY A 288 1.29 21.61 8.99
N THR A 289 0.79 20.51 9.55
CA THR A 289 -0.11 20.55 10.71
C THR A 289 0.58 21.28 11.87
N ASP A 290 -0.12 22.18 12.54
CA ASP A 290 0.31 22.78 13.81
C ASP A 290 0.19 21.74 14.92
N LEU A 291 1.34 21.19 15.37
CA LEU A 291 1.34 20.12 16.36
C LEU A 291 0.85 20.56 17.74
N ARG A 292 0.77 21.86 18.03
CA ARG A 292 0.21 22.37 19.29
C ARG A 292 -1.28 22.04 19.41
N THR A 293 -1.99 21.99 18.28
CA THR A 293 -3.41 21.62 18.22
C THR A 293 -3.67 20.12 18.27
N VAL A 294 -2.61 19.29 18.08
CA VAL A 294 -2.71 17.84 18.14
C VAL A 294 -2.63 17.37 19.59
N THR A 295 -3.68 16.74 20.09
CA THR A 295 -3.74 16.23 21.48
C THR A 295 -3.03 14.89 21.62
N GLN A 296 -2.58 14.53 22.83
CA GLN A 296 -2.04 13.20 23.11
C GLN A 296 -3.09 12.09 22.88
N ALA A 297 -4.35 12.37 23.19
CA ALA A 297 -5.45 11.43 22.93
C ALA A 297 -5.57 11.10 21.43
N LEU A 298 -5.42 12.09 20.54
CA LEU A 298 -5.39 11.86 19.10
C LEU A 298 -4.17 11.01 18.68
N ILE A 299 -2.98 11.29 19.25
CA ILE A 299 -1.77 10.51 19.00
C ILE A 299 -1.98 9.05 19.41
N ALA A 300 -2.50 8.78 20.60
CA ALA A 300 -2.80 7.44 21.09
C ALA A 300 -3.82 6.71 20.19
N LYS A 301 -4.91 7.40 19.79
CA LYS A 301 -5.89 6.85 18.85
C LYS A 301 -5.28 6.48 17.50
N VAL A 302 -4.40 7.32 16.97
CA VAL A 302 -3.70 7.05 15.70
C VAL A 302 -2.75 5.86 15.83
N GLN A 303 -1.98 5.75 16.92
CA GLN A 303 -1.11 4.62 17.20
C GLN A 303 -1.90 3.30 17.22
N ILE A 304 -3.02 3.26 17.96
CA ILE A 304 -3.91 2.09 18.02
C ILE A 304 -4.41 1.73 16.62
N ARG A 305 -4.96 2.70 15.86
CA ARG A 305 -5.45 2.44 14.49
C ARG A 305 -4.36 1.89 13.58
N LEU A 306 -3.13 2.40 13.66
CA LEU A 306 -2.01 1.94 12.84
C LEU A 306 -1.54 0.53 13.21
N ASN A 307 -1.58 0.16 14.49
CA ASN A 307 -1.21 -1.17 14.98
C ASN A 307 -2.31 -2.23 14.76
N LEU A 308 -3.57 -1.83 14.73
CA LEU A 308 -4.69 -2.71 14.39
C LEU A 308 -4.90 -2.86 12.88
N ARG A 309 -4.18 -2.10 12.04
CA ARG A 309 -4.29 -2.20 10.58
C ARG A 309 -3.51 -3.40 10.06
N PRO A 310 -4.16 -4.38 9.39
CA PRO A 310 -3.48 -5.56 8.83
C PRO A 310 -2.33 -5.20 7.90
N ARG A 311 -1.25 -5.99 7.90
CA ARG A 311 -0.09 -5.75 7.03
C ARG A 311 0.13 -6.91 6.06
N LYS A 312 0.20 -6.62 4.76
CA LYS A 312 0.45 -7.64 3.73
C LYS A 312 1.71 -8.45 4.01
N ILE A 313 2.80 -7.77 4.41
CA ILE A 313 4.08 -8.42 4.75
C ILE A 313 3.99 -9.37 5.95
N LEU A 314 2.97 -9.21 6.79
CA LEU A 314 2.65 -10.09 7.94
C LEU A 314 1.55 -11.08 7.58
N GLY A 315 1.34 -11.36 6.29
CA GLY A 315 0.24 -12.20 5.85
C GLY A 315 -1.14 -11.63 6.23
N PHE A 316 -1.31 -10.31 6.28
CA PHE A 316 -2.51 -9.60 6.72
C PHE A 316 -2.90 -9.83 8.20
N ILE A 317 -1.91 -10.15 9.06
CA ILE A 317 -2.08 -10.10 10.51
C ILE A 317 -1.79 -8.66 10.98
N GLN A 318 -2.36 -8.28 12.11
CA GLN A 318 -2.18 -6.97 12.73
C GLN A 318 -0.86 -6.92 13.49
N PRO A 319 -0.08 -5.81 13.41
CA PRO A 319 1.14 -5.62 14.19
C PRO A 319 0.97 -5.81 15.70
N ASP A 320 -0.15 -5.34 16.25
CA ASP A 320 -0.47 -5.44 17.68
C ASP A 320 -0.57 -6.89 18.16
N ILE A 321 -1.18 -7.77 17.37
CA ILE A 321 -1.29 -9.20 17.70
C ILE A 321 0.08 -9.84 17.71
N ILE A 322 0.86 -9.68 16.62
CA ILE A 322 2.18 -10.30 16.48
C ILE A 322 3.14 -9.82 17.57
N PHE A 323 3.11 -8.53 17.91
CA PHE A 323 4.02 -8.00 18.92
C PHE A 323 3.64 -8.44 20.33
N LYS A 324 2.35 -8.48 20.68
CA LYS A 324 1.88 -8.92 21.99
C LYS A 324 2.17 -10.40 22.28
N GLU A 325 2.18 -11.25 21.24
CA GLU A 325 2.59 -12.66 21.37
C GLU A 325 4.06 -12.81 21.86
N GLN A 326 4.89 -11.76 21.69
CA GLN A 326 6.29 -11.77 22.15
C GLN A 326 6.45 -11.27 23.58
N LEU A 327 5.39 -10.76 24.21
CA LEU A 327 5.41 -10.26 25.58
C LEU A 327 4.93 -11.32 26.58
N GLN A 328 4.43 -12.45 26.09
CA GLN A 328 4.02 -13.63 26.89
C GLN A 328 5.18 -14.59 27.08
#